data_c3c6533f47c2deb6aac1145d99f7c291
#
_entry.id   c3c6533f47c2deb6aac1145d99f7c291
#
_cell.length_a   1.000
_cell.length_b   1.000
_cell.length_c   1.000
_cell.angle_alpha   90.00
_cell.angle_beta   90.00
_cell.angle_gamma   90.00
#
_symmetry.space_group_name_H-M   'P 1'
#
loop_
_entity.id
_entity.type
_entity.pdbx_description
1 polymer ?
#
loop_
_entity_poly.entity_id
_entity_poly.type
_entity_poly.pdbx_seq_one_letter_code
_entity_poly.pdbx_strand_id
1 'polypeptide(L)' 'MKGIVEERAAMLGEYIIESKATVRSTAKKFGVSKSTVHKDVSQRLKVLNPALYRQVREI' A
#
# COMPACT_ATOMS: atom_id res chain seq x y z
N MET A 1 1.52 14.71 -12.05
CA MET A 1 0.09 14.49 -11.91
C MET A 1 -0.28 14.25 -10.47
N LYS A 2 -1.25 14.99 -10.03
CA LYS A 2 -1.71 14.89 -8.67
C LYS A 2 -2.52 13.60 -8.51
N GLY A 3 -2.26 12.88 -7.45
CA GLY A 3 -3.06 11.72 -7.14
C GLY A 3 -2.51 10.38 -7.58
N ILE A 4 -1.49 10.37 -8.43
CA ILE A 4 -0.93 9.10 -8.91
C ILE A 4 -0.35 8.29 -7.74
N VAL A 5 0.43 8.94 -6.89
CA VAL A 5 1.02 8.27 -5.75
C VAL A 5 -0.05 7.87 -4.74
N GLU A 6 -1.03 8.73 -4.58
CA GLU A 6 -2.13 8.47 -3.65
C GLU A 6 -2.97 7.30 -4.11
N GLU A 7 -3.29 7.25 -5.40
CA GLU A 7 -4.03 6.13 -5.96
C GLU A 7 -3.25 4.83 -5.80
N ARG A 8 -1.95 4.89 -6.04
CA ARG A 8 -1.12 3.71 -5.91
C ARG A 8 -1.10 3.20 -4.47
N ALA A 9 -0.97 4.12 -3.51
CA ALA A 9 -0.96 3.73 -2.10
C ALA A 9 -2.25 3.03 -1.71
N ALA A 10 -3.38 3.55 -2.16
CA ALA A 10 -4.67 2.94 -1.87
C ALA A 10 -4.78 1.56 -2.51
N MET A 11 -4.36 1.43 -3.76
CA MET A 11 -4.40 0.15 -4.47
C MET A 11 -3.51 -0.89 -3.79
N LEU A 12 -2.32 -0.48 -3.38
CA LEU A 12 -1.39 -1.38 -2.69
C LEU A 12 -1.99 -1.85 -1.36
N GLY A 13 -2.56 -0.91 -0.61
CA GLY A 13 -3.17 -1.25 0.67
C GLY A 13 -4.33 -2.21 0.51
N GLU A 14 -5.21 -1.94 -0.45
CA GLU A 14 -6.36 -2.80 -0.70
C GLU A 14 -5.93 -4.18 -1.14
N TYR A 15 -4.93 -4.26 -1.99
CA TYR A 15 -4.43 -5.56 -2.45
C TYR A 15 -3.88 -6.37 -1.27
N ILE A 16 -3.12 -5.72 -0.41
CA ILE A 16 -2.54 -6.41 0.75
C ILE A 16 -3.65 -6.97 1.64
N ILE A 17 -4.68 -6.20 1.88
CA ILE A 17 -5.78 -6.63 2.75
C ILE A 17 -6.58 -7.76 2.12
N GLU A 18 -6.98 -7.59 0.87
CA GLU A 18 -7.83 -8.56 0.19
C GLU A 18 -7.12 -9.89 -0.02
N SER A 19 -5.85 -9.83 -0.38
CA SER A 19 -5.06 -11.03 -0.69
C SER A 19 -4.23 -11.49 0.48
N LYS A 20 -4.22 -10.74 1.58
CA LYS A 20 -3.34 -11.00 2.71
C LYS A 20 -1.91 -11.17 2.24
N ALA A 21 -1.52 -10.32 1.30
CA ALA A 21 -0.21 -10.41 0.67
C ALA A 21 0.85 -9.72 1.51
N THR A 22 2.10 -10.14 1.29
CA THR A 22 3.23 -9.48 1.93
C THR A 22 3.65 -8.27 1.12
N VAL A 23 4.47 -7.41 1.73
CA VAL A 23 5.02 -6.26 1.00
C VAL A 23 5.81 -6.73 -0.21
N ARG A 24 6.59 -7.80 -0.04
CA ARG A 24 7.40 -8.35 -1.13
C ARG A 24 6.50 -8.83 -2.28
N SER A 25 5.47 -9.57 -1.96
CA SER A 25 4.55 -10.11 -2.95
C SER A 25 3.84 -8.97 -3.67
N THR A 26 3.41 -7.96 -2.93
CA THR A 26 2.73 -6.81 -3.49
C THR A 26 3.66 -6.04 -4.44
N ALA A 27 4.90 -5.85 -4.03
CA ALA A 27 5.88 -5.16 -4.87
C ALA A 27 6.07 -5.88 -6.20
N LYS A 28 6.15 -7.18 -6.15
CA LYS A 28 6.32 -8.00 -7.36
C LYS A 28 5.08 -7.90 -8.25
N LYS A 29 3.91 -7.93 -7.63
CA LYS A 29 2.65 -7.86 -8.37
C LYS A 29 2.52 -6.55 -9.13
N PHE A 30 2.90 -5.46 -8.49
CA PHE A 30 2.73 -4.13 -9.08
C PHE A 30 3.97 -3.64 -9.85
N GLY A 31 5.04 -4.41 -9.83
CA GLY A 31 6.25 -4.03 -10.56
C GLY A 31 6.98 -2.86 -9.95
N VAL A 32 6.94 -2.73 -8.63
CA VAL A 32 7.65 -1.67 -7.92
C VAL A 32 8.58 -2.30 -6.88
N SER A 33 9.44 -1.48 -6.28
CA SER A 33 10.35 -1.99 -5.27
C SER A 33 9.63 -2.20 -3.95
N LYS A 34 10.19 -3.07 -3.12
CA LYS A 34 9.66 -3.32 -1.79
C LYS A 34 9.66 -2.05 -0.96
N SER A 35 10.69 -1.24 -1.11
CA SER A 35 10.78 0.03 -0.39
C SER A 35 9.63 0.96 -0.78
N THR A 36 9.29 0.99 -2.05
CA THR A 36 8.19 1.82 -2.53
C THR A 36 6.86 1.39 -1.91
N VAL A 37 6.60 0.10 -1.88
CA VAL A 37 5.37 -0.41 -1.28
C VAL A 37 5.32 -0.05 0.20
N HIS A 38 6.40 -0.31 0.91
CA HIS A 38 6.45 -0.04 2.35
C HIS A 38 6.22 1.45 2.64
N LYS A 39 6.86 2.31 1.86
CA LYS A 39 6.72 3.75 2.06
C LYS A 39 5.30 4.20 1.76
N ASP A 40 4.72 3.70 0.69
CA ASP A 40 3.36 4.09 0.32
C ASP A 40 2.34 3.66 1.36
N VAL A 41 2.41 2.41 1.80
CA VAL A 41 1.40 1.90 2.74
C VAL A 41 1.62 2.34 4.17
N SER A 42 2.82 2.78 4.52
CA SER A 42 3.05 3.22 5.90
C SER A 42 2.99 4.74 6.05
N GLN A 43 3.49 5.50 5.08
CA GLN A 43 3.51 6.95 5.21
C GLN A 43 2.35 7.63 4.48
N ARG A 44 2.14 7.25 3.23
CA ARG A 44 1.12 7.93 2.44
C ARG A 44 -0.27 7.46 2.78
N LEU A 45 -0.44 6.17 2.97
CA LEU A 45 -1.76 5.63 3.31
C LEU A 45 -2.22 6.13 4.67
N LYS A 46 -1.29 6.36 5.58
CA LYS A 46 -1.61 6.88 6.91
C LYS A 46 -2.33 8.22 6.81
N VAL A 47 -1.95 9.04 5.87
CA VAL A 47 -2.54 10.36 5.66
C VAL A 47 -3.81 10.26 4.83
N LEU A 48 -3.79 9.44 3.79
CA LEU A 48 -4.90 9.34 2.85
C LEU A 48 -6.09 8.61 3.44
N ASN A 49 -5.83 7.47 4.04
CA ASN A 49 -6.89 6.59 4.52
C ASN A 49 -6.43 5.89 5.80
N PRO A 50 -6.58 6.56 6.93
CA PRO A 50 -6.13 5.99 8.21
C PRO A 50 -6.78 4.65 8.53
N ALA A 51 -8.03 4.46 8.15
CA ALA A 51 -8.72 3.19 8.41
C ALA A 51 -8.06 2.05 7.66
N LEU A 52 -7.76 2.27 6.38
CA LEU A 52 -7.09 1.27 5.57
C LEU A 52 -5.67 1.02 6.08
N TYR A 53 -5.00 2.08 6.48
CA TYR A 53 -3.66 1.98 7.04
C TYR A 53 -3.64 1.07 8.27
N ARG A 54 -4.62 1.21 9.13
CA ARG A 54 -4.71 0.38 10.33
C ARG A 54 -4.94 -1.07 9.97
N GLN A 55 -5.79 -1.34 8.98
CA GLN A 55 -6.04 -2.70 8.55
C GLN A 55 -4.79 -3.35 7.97
N VAL A 56 -4.04 -2.60 7.20
CA VAL A 56 -2.78 -3.10 6.63
C VAL A 56 -1.80 -3.44 7.73
N ARG A 57 -1.72 -2.62 8.75
CA ARG A 57 -0.80 -2.85 9.85
C ARG A 57 -1.15 -4.08 10.67
N GLU A 58 -2.42 -4.42 10.73
CA GLU A 58 -2.86 -5.57 11.51
C GLU A 58 -2.59 -6.91 10.83
N ILE A 59 -2.27 -6.88 9.55
CA ILE A 59 -1.88 -8.06 8.83
C ILE A 59 -0.42 -8.37 9.06
#